data_8a4802ad4b979836a1f19337059519dc
#
_entry.id   8a4802ad4b979836a1f19337059519dc
#
_cell.length_a   1.000
_cell.length_b   1.000
_cell.length_c   1.000
_cell.angle_alpha   90.00
_cell.angle_beta   90.00
_cell.angle_gamma   90.00
#
_symmetry.space_group_name_H-M   'P 1'
#
loop_
_entity.id
_entity.type
_entity.pdbx_description
1 polymer ?
#
loop_
_entity_poly.entity_id
_entity_poly.type
_entity_poly.pdbx_seq_one_letter_code
_entity_poly.pdbx_strand_id
1 'polypeptide(L)'
;MQCFKLASRRSLYNARVLQADNIGDLQRSPDLEPARQNAQIVVVGAGLAGLSAAQHLLSHGFRRTVILEATDRYGGRINTQRFGDTYCELGAKWVKIDGSQDSMYELLRNTEGLGRQIKQPDRATYLQDGSHINPAMVELIDTLFRQLCRGFKVSDRVKTGGDLHSLDNVMNYFRTESDRIIGASFQQPTDQLAAREIFQSLFKEFGSILGCCLEYVNIEHITKCPVQQEQRPLYVPTGLDNVVDDLIQKMDKAQLQIGKPVGQIQWTPASMKSVGCLDGSLYNADHIICTLPLGVLKSFAGVLFRPSLPLDKMMAIRNLGFGNPLKIYLSYKKPIGRWLKGSLRPLGTLLNHSVEQQTDRNWTQQVVQISQVPSSQHVLEVHVGGGYYEEIEKLPDDELLEQITGLLRRCVSNHLVPYPEELLRSNWSTSACYLGGRPYFSTSSSARDVQRLAAPLGEKSPGLLFAGDATSLKGFGTIDAARSSGIREAQRIIDFYYKSLHSG
;
A
#
# COMPACT_ATOMS: atom_id res chain seq x y z
N MET A 1 -22.86 -18.87 -41.22
CA MET A 1 -22.37 -18.91 -39.82
C MET A 1 -22.05 -17.53 -39.23
N GLN A 2 -22.52 -16.43 -39.79
CA GLN A 2 -22.30 -15.05 -39.28
C GLN A 2 -23.53 -14.40 -38.63
N CYS A 3 -24.72 -14.96 -38.76
CA CYS A 3 -25.94 -14.36 -38.19
C CYS A 3 -26.26 -14.74 -36.73
N PHE A 4 -25.59 -15.73 -36.14
CA PHE A 4 -25.86 -16.13 -34.76
C PHE A 4 -25.06 -15.41 -33.69
N LYS A 5 -24.01 -14.62 -34.05
CA LYS A 5 -23.18 -13.88 -33.09
C LYS A 5 -23.70 -12.48 -32.74
N LEU A 6 -24.64 -11.95 -33.47
CA LEU A 6 -25.21 -10.58 -33.24
C LEU A 6 -26.41 -10.59 -32.29
N ALA A 7 -27.15 -11.69 -32.21
CA ALA A 7 -28.31 -11.80 -31.33
C ALA A 7 -27.92 -11.93 -29.84
N SER A 8 -26.79 -12.56 -29.52
CA SER A 8 -26.35 -12.73 -28.15
C SER A 8 -25.79 -11.44 -27.49
N ARG A 9 -25.22 -10.53 -28.31
CA ARG A 9 -24.71 -9.24 -27.77
C ARG A 9 -25.81 -8.21 -27.50
N ARG A 10 -26.91 -8.25 -28.29
CA ARG A 10 -28.07 -7.37 -28.01
C ARG A 10 -28.86 -7.82 -26.77
N SER A 11 -28.96 -9.12 -26.52
CA SER A 11 -29.64 -9.64 -25.33
C SER A 11 -28.90 -9.30 -24.03
N LEU A 12 -27.56 -9.35 -24.01
CA LEU A 12 -26.76 -8.99 -22.85
C LEU A 12 -26.73 -7.46 -22.61
N TYR A 13 -26.81 -6.64 -23.66
CA TYR A 13 -26.91 -5.18 -23.56
C TYR A 13 -28.25 -4.77 -22.99
N ASN A 14 -29.36 -5.38 -23.47
CA ASN A 14 -30.70 -5.10 -22.95
C ASN A 14 -30.89 -5.60 -21.50
N ALA A 15 -30.27 -6.71 -21.08
CA ALA A 15 -30.32 -7.16 -19.70
C ALA A 15 -29.54 -6.23 -18.74
N ARG A 16 -28.43 -5.63 -19.21
CA ARG A 16 -27.68 -4.64 -18.41
C ARG A 16 -28.40 -3.29 -18.33
N VAL A 17 -29.06 -2.85 -19.39
CA VAL A 17 -29.87 -1.62 -19.41
C VAL A 17 -31.09 -1.77 -18.52
N LEU A 18 -31.80 -2.91 -18.57
CA LEU A 18 -32.94 -3.18 -17.68
C LEU A 18 -32.56 -3.28 -16.19
N GLN A 19 -31.34 -3.77 -15.86
CA GLN A 19 -30.86 -3.73 -14.48
C GLN A 19 -30.47 -2.30 -14.02
N ALA A 20 -29.94 -1.47 -14.91
CA ALA A 20 -29.60 -0.08 -14.60
C ALA A 20 -30.87 0.78 -14.42
N ASP A 21 -31.87 0.58 -15.25
CA ASP A 21 -33.14 1.30 -15.16
C ASP A 21 -33.93 0.93 -13.90
N ASN A 22 -33.93 -0.34 -13.49
CA ASN A 22 -34.56 -0.79 -12.24
C ASN A 22 -33.86 -0.24 -11.00
N ILE A 23 -32.53 -0.07 -11.00
CA ILE A 23 -31.80 0.55 -9.90
C ILE A 23 -32.12 2.04 -9.79
N GLY A 24 -32.26 2.73 -10.93
CA GLY A 24 -32.63 4.15 -10.98
C GLY A 24 -34.03 4.43 -10.43
N ASP A 25 -35.01 3.58 -10.70
CA ASP A 25 -36.37 3.70 -10.20
C ASP A 25 -36.50 3.29 -8.73
N LEU A 26 -35.74 2.30 -8.26
CA LEU A 26 -35.64 1.95 -6.84
C LEU A 26 -35.01 3.07 -5.99
N GLN A 27 -34.12 3.90 -6.59
CA GLN A 27 -33.51 5.04 -5.90
C GLN A 27 -34.51 6.20 -5.65
N ARG A 28 -35.65 6.24 -6.32
CA ARG A 28 -36.67 7.29 -6.24
C ARG A 28 -37.91 6.92 -5.41
N SER A 29 -37.86 5.78 -4.67
CA SER A 29 -38.97 5.41 -3.79
C SER A 29 -39.14 6.46 -2.69
N PRO A 30 -40.34 7.08 -2.57
CA PRO A 30 -40.61 8.14 -1.59
C PRO A 30 -40.35 7.72 -0.14
N ASP A 31 -40.51 6.44 0.18
CA ASP A 31 -40.37 5.91 1.53
C ASP A 31 -38.90 5.70 1.95
N LEU A 32 -37.98 5.61 0.98
CA LEU A 32 -36.54 5.49 1.22
C LEU A 32 -35.89 6.83 1.60
N GLU A 33 -36.41 7.93 1.11
CA GLU A 33 -35.77 9.23 1.24
C GLU A 33 -35.66 9.70 2.70
N PRO A 34 -36.70 9.60 3.55
CA PRO A 34 -36.61 9.96 4.97
C PRO A 34 -35.65 9.06 5.75
N ALA A 35 -35.62 7.74 5.48
CA ALA A 35 -34.76 6.80 6.19
C ALA A 35 -33.27 7.06 5.89
N ARG A 36 -32.92 7.32 4.61
CA ARG A 36 -31.55 7.67 4.19
C ARG A 36 -31.11 9.02 4.76
N GLN A 37 -31.97 10.02 4.73
CA GLN A 37 -31.67 11.36 5.23
C GLN A 37 -31.45 11.39 6.74
N ASN A 38 -32.12 10.50 7.49
CA ASN A 38 -32.06 10.44 8.95
C ASN A 38 -30.97 9.51 9.48
N ALA A 39 -30.50 8.52 8.71
CA ALA A 39 -29.47 7.58 9.11
C ALA A 39 -28.17 8.30 9.48
N GLN A 40 -27.71 8.09 10.71
CA GLN A 40 -26.47 8.65 11.24
C GLN A 40 -25.32 7.70 10.97
N ILE A 41 -24.36 8.10 10.16
CA ILE A 41 -23.21 7.28 9.79
C ILE A 41 -21.93 7.98 10.24
N VAL A 42 -21.12 7.28 11.01
CA VAL A 42 -19.80 7.75 11.42
C VAL A 42 -18.74 6.94 10.71
N VAL A 43 -17.86 7.63 9.97
CA VAL A 43 -16.69 7.06 9.32
C VAL A 43 -15.47 7.44 10.14
N VAL A 44 -14.69 6.46 10.62
CA VAL A 44 -13.50 6.68 11.41
C VAL A 44 -12.27 6.60 10.52
N GLY A 45 -11.63 7.75 10.29
CA GLY A 45 -10.47 7.95 9.42
C GLY A 45 -10.82 8.62 8.09
N ALA A 46 -10.11 9.72 7.76
CA ALA A 46 -10.20 10.44 6.48
C ALA A 46 -9.10 10.02 5.49
N GLY A 47 -8.69 8.76 5.50
CA GLY A 47 -7.91 8.15 4.43
C GLY A 47 -8.78 7.86 3.20
N LEU A 48 -8.17 7.40 2.10
CA LEU A 48 -8.88 7.13 0.84
C LEU A 48 -10.09 6.21 1.01
N ALA A 49 -10.02 5.21 1.90
CA ALA A 49 -11.14 4.30 2.17
C ALA A 49 -12.33 5.04 2.80
N GLY A 50 -12.07 5.87 3.83
CA GLY A 50 -13.13 6.61 4.51
C GLY A 50 -13.74 7.69 3.64
N LEU A 51 -12.92 8.45 2.90
CA LEU A 51 -13.40 9.47 1.97
C LEU A 51 -14.23 8.87 0.84
N SER A 52 -13.80 7.72 0.28
CA SER A 52 -14.56 7.03 -0.76
C SER A 52 -15.88 6.47 -0.25
N ALA A 53 -15.89 5.94 0.99
CA ALA A 53 -17.12 5.46 1.62
C ALA A 53 -18.11 6.63 1.85
N ALA A 54 -17.64 7.72 2.41
CA ALA A 54 -18.49 8.89 2.68
C ALA A 54 -19.03 9.52 1.40
N GLN A 55 -18.18 9.71 0.37
CA GLN A 55 -18.62 10.22 -0.93
C GLN A 55 -19.71 9.33 -1.53
N HIS A 56 -19.53 8.01 -1.48
CA HIS A 56 -20.51 7.06 -2.02
C HIS A 56 -21.82 7.11 -1.27
N LEU A 57 -21.80 7.19 0.06
CA LEU A 57 -23.00 7.37 0.89
C LEU A 57 -23.72 8.69 0.59
N LEU A 58 -22.99 9.80 0.54
CA LEU A 58 -23.54 11.13 0.26
C LEU A 58 -24.20 11.20 -1.11
N SER A 59 -23.59 10.59 -2.15
CA SER A 59 -24.17 10.50 -3.50
C SER A 59 -25.46 9.70 -3.55
N HIS A 60 -25.72 8.83 -2.56
CA HIS A 60 -26.94 8.04 -2.40
C HIS A 60 -27.92 8.62 -1.36
N GLY A 61 -27.73 9.87 -0.93
CA GLY A 61 -28.67 10.60 -0.09
C GLY A 61 -28.50 10.42 1.41
N PHE A 62 -27.43 9.76 1.89
CA PHE A 62 -27.12 9.62 3.34
C PHE A 62 -26.44 10.90 3.87
N ARG A 63 -27.24 11.95 4.07
CA ARG A 63 -26.74 13.31 4.37
C ARG A 63 -26.09 13.45 5.76
N ARG A 64 -26.44 12.59 6.73
CA ARG A 64 -25.91 12.61 8.10
C ARG A 64 -24.67 11.71 8.23
N THR A 65 -23.79 11.77 7.23
CA THR A 65 -22.49 11.07 7.25
C THR A 65 -21.42 12.03 7.76
N VAL A 66 -20.70 11.64 8.81
CA VAL A 66 -19.59 12.40 9.41
C VAL A 66 -18.33 11.55 9.38
N ILE A 67 -17.21 12.17 8.98
CA ILE A 67 -15.87 11.56 9.00
C ILE A 67 -15.08 12.17 10.16
N LEU A 68 -14.46 11.33 10.98
CA LEU A 68 -13.59 11.73 12.08
C LEU A 68 -12.13 11.39 11.73
N GLU A 69 -11.28 12.40 11.63
CA GLU A 69 -9.85 12.25 11.35
C GLU A 69 -9.02 12.68 12.56
N ALA A 70 -8.05 11.84 12.92
CA ALA A 70 -7.22 12.07 14.11
C ALA A 70 -6.22 13.22 13.94
N THR A 71 -5.72 13.41 12.71
CA THR A 71 -4.68 14.38 12.38
C THR A 71 -5.27 15.74 11.94
N ASP A 72 -4.42 16.68 11.63
CA ASP A 72 -4.75 18.00 11.05
C ASP A 72 -4.90 17.97 9.52
N ARG A 73 -4.72 16.80 8.89
CA ARG A 73 -4.82 16.60 7.44
C ARG A 73 -5.67 15.37 7.10
N TYR A 74 -6.16 15.31 5.91
CA TYR A 74 -6.83 14.15 5.30
C TYR A 74 -5.91 13.42 4.29
N GLY A 75 -6.38 12.34 3.68
CA GLY A 75 -5.62 11.52 2.73
C GLY A 75 -4.96 10.29 3.37
N GLY A 76 -4.69 10.31 4.67
CA GLY A 76 -4.08 9.20 5.38
C GLY A 76 -2.68 8.86 4.85
N ARG A 77 -2.50 7.64 4.28
CA ARG A 77 -1.25 7.18 3.66
C ARG A 77 -1.06 7.63 2.20
N ILE A 78 -1.94 8.45 1.65
CA ILE A 78 -1.64 9.37 0.55
C ILE A 78 -1.14 10.64 1.23
N ASN A 79 0.09 11.06 0.91
CA ASN A 79 0.74 12.23 1.49
C ASN A 79 1.76 12.78 0.50
N THR A 80 1.32 13.76 -0.26
CA THR A 80 2.14 14.49 -1.20
C THR A 80 2.73 15.72 -0.52
N GLN A 81 4.02 15.93 -0.66
CA GLN A 81 4.71 17.10 -0.10
C GLN A 81 5.47 17.82 -1.21
N ARG A 82 5.37 19.15 -1.24
CA ARG A 82 6.25 19.95 -2.09
C ARG A 82 7.66 19.93 -1.50
N PHE A 83 8.65 19.53 -2.30
CA PHE A 83 10.02 19.40 -1.85
C PHE A 83 10.98 19.71 -2.99
N GLY A 84 11.91 20.66 -2.76
CA GLY A 84 12.78 21.18 -3.81
C GLY A 84 11.96 21.76 -4.98
N ASP A 85 12.24 21.29 -6.18
CA ASP A 85 11.60 21.72 -7.43
C ASP A 85 10.40 20.84 -7.85
N THR A 86 9.93 19.93 -6.97
CA THR A 86 8.91 18.94 -7.32
C THR A 86 7.95 18.61 -6.18
N TYR A 87 7.08 17.63 -6.43
CA TYR A 87 6.24 16.97 -5.42
C TYR A 87 6.75 15.56 -5.13
N CYS A 88 6.86 15.22 -3.85
CA CYS A 88 7.33 13.94 -3.34
C CYS A 88 6.20 13.19 -2.62
N GLU A 89 6.08 11.91 -2.91
CA GLU A 89 5.09 11.03 -2.31
C GLU A 89 5.67 10.27 -1.12
N LEU A 90 5.33 10.66 0.09
CA LEU A 90 5.77 9.95 1.29
C LEU A 90 5.07 8.58 1.44
N GLY A 91 3.86 8.45 0.90
CA GLY A 91 3.07 7.21 0.92
C GLY A 91 2.93 6.57 -0.46
N ALA A 92 1.69 6.37 -0.89
CA ALA A 92 1.38 5.84 -2.22
C ALA A 92 1.94 6.76 -3.31
N LYS A 93 2.48 6.16 -4.37
CA LYS A 93 3.14 6.91 -5.47
C LYS A 93 2.63 6.49 -6.84
N TRP A 94 2.23 5.25 -6.98
CA TRP A 94 1.92 4.65 -8.26
C TRP A 94 0.46 4.27 -8.36
N VAL A 95 -0.16 4.59 -9.48
CA VAL A 95 -1.53 4.21 -9.80
C VAL A 95 -1.51 3.13 -10.87
N LYS A 96 -2.16 2.01 -10.57
CA LYS A 96 -2.35 0.92 -11.51
C LYS A 96 -3.40 1.31 -12.54
N ILE A 97 -3.16 0.99 -13.81
CA ILE A 97 -4.19 1.10 -14.84
C ILE A 97 -5.16 -0.07 -14.66
N ASP A 98 -6.35 0.23 -14.18
CA ASP A 98 -7.43 -0.73 -13.98
C ASP A 98 -8.74 -0.10 -14.46
N GLY A 99 -9.44 -0.75 -15.38
CA GLY A 99 -10.71 -0.28 -15.92
C GLY A 99 -11.93 -0.52 -15.02
N SER A 100 -11.75 -0.93 -13.75
CA SER A 100 -12.86 -1.06 -12.81
C SER A 100 -13.35 0.33 -12.35
N GLN A 101 -14.67 0.52 -12.23
CA GLN A 101 -15.27 1.81 -11.83
C GLN A 101 -14.80 2.28 -10.45
N ASP A 102 -14.44 1.35 -9.58
CA ASP A 102 -13.96 1.64 -8.22
C ASP A 102 -12.44 1.78 -8.13
N SER A 103 -11.73 1.84 -9.25
CA SER A 103 -10.28 1.98 -9.27
C SER A 103 -9.84 3.44 -9.01
N MET A 104 -8.62 3.58 -8.54
CA MET A 104 -7.96 4.89 -8.44
C MET A 104 -7.71 5.50 -9.82
N TYR A 105 -7.51 4.66 -10.84
CA TYR A 105 -7.35 5.09 -12.22
C TYR A 105 -8.60 5.82 -12.75
N GLU A 106 -9.79 5.29 -12.51
CA GLU A 106 -11.03 5.94 -12.92
C GLU A 106 -11.28 7.25 -12.16
N LEU A 107 -10.88 7.33 -10.89
CA LEU A 107 -10.93 8.57 -10.14
C LEU A 107 -10.00 9.63 -10.75
N LEU A 108 -8.76 9.25 -11.09
CA LEU A 108 -7.78 10.12 -11.75
C LEU A 108 -8.22 10.60 -13.14
N ARG A 109 -8.94 9.78 -13.91
CA ARG A 109 -9.42 10.19 -15.25
C ARG A 109 -10.35 11.40 -15.21
N ASN A 110 -11.01 11.60 -14.08
CA ASN A 110 -11.95 12.70 -13.88
C ASN A 110 -11.30 13.94 -13.25
N THR A 111 -10.01 13.86 -12.92
CA THR A 111 -9.24 14.98 -12.35
C THR A 111 -8.33 15.60 -13.41
N GLU A 112 -8.11 16.92 -13.32
CA GLU A 112 -7.11 17.59 -14.13
C GLU A 112 -5.70 17.16 -13.67
N GLY A 113 -5.05 16.29 -14.40
CA GLY A 113 -3.69 15.86 -14.04
C GLY A 113 -3.45 14.37 -14.23
N LEU A 114 -3.94 13.83 -15.34
CA LEU A 114 -3.66 12.46 -15.75
C LEU A 114 -2.20 12.10 -15.54
N GLY A 115 -1.99 11.07 -14.74
CA GLY A 115 -0.69 10.46 -14.57
C GLY A 115 -0.11 10.00 -15.91
N ARG A 116 1.21 9.96 -16.01
CA ARG A 116 1.91 9.46 -17.19
C ARG A 116 2.68 8.19 -16.90
N GLN A 117 2.76 7.33 -17.90
CA GLN A 117 3.69 6.21 -17.84
C GLN A 117 5.10 6.75 -18.02
N ILE A 118 5.96 6.41 -17.07
CA ILE A 118 7.35 6.83 -17.10
C ILE A 118 8.21 5.65 -17.54
N LYS A 119 9.11 5.88 -18.49
CA LYS A 119 10.21 4.94 -18.71
C LYS A 119 11.07 4.96 -17.45
N GLN A 120 11.24 3.80 -16.83
CA GLN A 120 12.21 3.71 -15.73
C GLN A 120 13.60 4.13 -16.24
N PRO A 121 14.32 4.96 -15.49
CA PRO A 121 15.67 5.34 -15.87
C PRO A 121 16.56 4.11 -15.93
N ASP A 122 17.57 4.17 -16.80
CA ASP A 122 18.58 3.13 -16.87
C ASP A 122 19.22 2.94 -15.48
N ARG A 123 19.30 1.69 -15.05
CA ARG A 123 19.79 1.34 -13.71
C ARG A 123 21.25 0.90 -13.80
N ALA A 124 22.14 1.67 -13.19
CA ALA A 124 23.51 1.27 -12.99
C ALA A 124 23.66 0.52 -11.66
N THR A 125 24.37 -0.60 -11.68
CA THR A 125 24.63 -1.42 -10.51
C THR A 125 26.11 -1.29 -10.12
N TYR A 126 26.37 -0.87 -8.90
CA TYR A 126 27.70 -0.62 -8.38
C TYR A 126 27.92 -1.41 -7.10
N LEU A 127 29.13 -1.97 -6.94
CA LEU A 127 29.60 -2.37 -5.63
C LEU A 127 29.86 -1.14 -4.76
N GLN A 128 29.79 -1.29 -3.45
CA GLN A 128 30.02 -0.16 -2.53
C GLN A 128 31.44 0.42 -2.60
N ASP A 129 32.39 -0.29 -3.20
CA ASP A 129 33.74 0.17 -3.49
C ASP A 129 33.85 0.95 -4.81
N GLY A 130 32.76 1.14 -5.53
CA GLY A 130 32.68 1.86 -6.80
C GLY A 130 33.00 0.99 -8.03
N SER A 131 33.31 -0.29 -7.88
CA SER A 131 33.53 -1.18 -9.02
C SER A 131 32.21 -1.53 -9.71
N HIS A 132 32.29 -1.72 -11.04
CA HIS A 132 31.13 -2.04 -11.87
C HIS A 132 30.94 -3.55 -12.01
N ILE A 133 29.69 -3.98 -11.96
CA ILE A 133 29.32 -5.34 -12.35
C ILE A 133 28.93 -5.34 -13.84
N ASN A 134 29.19 -6.45 -14.51
CA ASN A 134 28.84 -6.63 -15.92
C ASN A 134 27.33 -6.38 -16.14
N PRO A 135 26.94 -5.37 -16.92
CA PRO A 135 25.54 -5.03 -17.13
C PRO A 135 24.69 -6.16 -17.72
N ALA A 136 25.31 -7.02 -18.58
CA ALA A 136 24.60 -8.17 -19.16
C ALA A 136 24.24 -9.22 -18.10
N MET A 137 25.10 -9.42 -17.09
CA MET A 137 24.80 -10.29 -15.95
C MET A 137 23.63 -9.72 -15.12
N VAL A 138 23.64 -8.42 -14.85
CA VAL A 138 22.57 -7.74 -14.10
C VAL A 138 21.25 -7.91 -14.83
N GLU A 139 21.19 -7.65 -16.14
CA GLU A 139 19.95 -7.77 -16.94
C GLU A 139 19.44 -9.22 -16.99
N LEU A 140 20.34 -10.19 -17.12
CA LEU A 140 20.00 -11.61 -17.08
C LEU A 140 19.36 -11.96 -15.73
N ILE A 141 19.98 -11.58 -14.62
CA ILE A 141 19.48 -11.90 -13.27
C ILE A 141 18.18 -11.16 -12.96
N ASP A 142 18.05 -9.89 -13.36
CA ASP A 142 16.78 -9.14 -13.24
C ASP A 142 15.64 -9.85 -14.02
N THR A 143 15.96 -10.44 -15.17
CA THR A 143 14.99 -11.21 -15.96
C THR A 143 14.62 -12.54 -15.30
N LEU A 144 15.61 -13.28 -14.80
CA LEU A 144 15.41 -14.53 -14.07
C LEU A 144 14.61 -14.31 -12.78
N PHE A 145 14.89 -13.24 -12.05
CA PHE A 145 14.13 -12.89 -10.85
C PHE A 145 12.68 -12.54 -11.16
N ARG A 146 12.42 -11.81 -12.24
CA ARG A 146 11.04 -11.55 -12.70
C ARG A 146 10.30 -12.84 -13.05
N GLN A 147 10.97 -13.81 -13.68
CA GLN A 147 10.41 -15.13 -13.98
C GLN A 147 10.14 -15.91 -12.69
N LEU A 148 11.05 -15.86 -11.73
CA LEU A 148 10.89 -16.48 -10.41
C LEU A 148 9.66 -15.93 -9.67
N CYS A 149 9.47 -14.62 -9.66
CA CYS A 149 8.27 -14.01 -9.05
C CYS A 149 6.96 -14.40 -9.75
N ARG A 150 6.97 -14.68 -11.06
CA ARG A 150 5.79 -15.11 -11.85
C ARG A 150 5.56 -16.62 -11.82
N GLY A 151 6.62 -17.39 -11.68
CA GLY A 151 6.61 -18.85 -11.83
C GLY A 151 6.03 -19.61 -10.65
N PHE A 152 5.83 -18.96 -9.50
CA PHE A 152 5.32 -19.65 -8.33
C PHE A 152 3.86 -20.07 -8.52
N LYS A 153 3.63 -21.38 -8.67
CA LYS A 153 2.30 -21.99 -8.64
C LYS A 153 2.18 -22.90 -7.42
N VAL A 154 1.06 -22.81 -6.73
CA VAL A 154 0.76 -23.67 -5.56
C VAL A 154 0.86 -25.17 -5.93
N SER A 155 0.56 -25.53 -7.20
CA SER A 155 0.71 -26.90 -7.73
C SER A 155 2.15 -27.40 -7.75
N ASP A 156 3.14 -26.52 -7.76
CA ASP A 156 4.55 -26.92 -7.82
C ASP A 156 5.08 -27.34 -6.44
N ARG A 157 4.38 -26.96 -5.36
CA ARG A 157 4.62 -27.48 -3.99
C ARG A 157 4.56 -29.01 -3.90
N VAL A 158 3.66 -29.63 -4.68
CA VAL A 158 3.42 -31.09 -4.61
C VAL A 158 4.48 -31.87 -5.39
N LYS A 159 5.12 -31.25 -6.39
CA LYS A 159 6.05 -31.94 -7.29
C LYS A 159 7.49 -32.01 -6.82
N THR A 160 7.91 -31.13 -5.93
CA THR A 160 9.32 -31.04 -5.54
C THR A 160 9.73 -32.01 -4.44
N GLY A 161 8.82 -32.78 -3.84
CA GLY A 161 9.14 -33.80 -2.82
C GLY A 161 9.97 -33.28 -1.63
N GLY A 162 10.23 -31.99 -1.59
CA GLY A 162 10.98 -31.31 -0.55
C GLY A 162 10.11 -31.10 0.71
N ASP A 163 10.76 -31.10 1.84
CA ASP A 163 10.14 -30.86 3.13
C ASP A 163 9.29 -29.59 3.08
N LEU A 164 7.97 -29.74 3.17
CA LEU A 164 7.01 -28.64 3.08
C LEU A 164 7.31 -27.49 4.06
N HIS A 165 8.01 -27.79 5.16
CA HIS A 165 8.40 -26.82 6.19
C HIS A 165 9.56 -25.90 5.76
N SER A 166 10.36 -26.26 4.76
CA SER A 166 11.51 -25.45 4.32
C SER A 166 11.14 -24.25 3.45
N LEU A 167 9.92 -24.19 2.90
CA LEU A 167 9.45 -23.15 1.98
C LEU A 167 8.32 -22.27 2.56
N ASP A 168 8.23 -22.17 3.88
CA ASP A 168 7.11 -21.47 4.55
C ASP A 168 7.11 -19.97 4.34
N ASN A 169 8.22 -19.37 3.93
CA ASN A 169 8.35 -17.94 3.71
C ASN A 169 9.01 -17.59 2.37
N VAL A 170 8.82 -16.33 1.96
CA VAL A 170 9.31 -15.81 0.68
C VAL A 170 10.84 -15.84 0.60
N MET A 171 11.56 -15.59 1.71
CA MET A 171 13.01 -15.59 1.70
C MET A 171 13.58 -16.99 1.42
N ASN A 172 13.05 -18.01 2.06
CA ASN A 172 13.47 -19.40 1.83
C ASN A 172 13.22 -19.82 0.38
N TYR A 173 12.05 -19.48 -0.17
CA TYR A 173 11.76 -19.74 -1.58
C TYR A 173 12.75 -19.04 -2.51
N PHE A 174 13.00 -17.74 -2.29
CA PHE A 174 13.93 -16.98 -3.13
C PHE A 174 15.36 -17.51 -3.06
N ARG A 175 15.84 -17.85 -1.87
CA ARG A 175 17.19 -18.46 -1.69
C ARG A 175 17.31 -19.79 -2.41
N THR A 176 16.37 -20.70 -2.19
CA THR A 176 16.40 -22.04 -2.81
C THR A 176 16.38 -21.95 -4.33
N GLU A 177 15.48 -21.14 -4.89
CA GLU A 177 15.36 -21.03 -6.35
C GLU A 177 16.52 -20.24 -6.97
N SER A 178 17.03 -19.20 -6.31
CA SER A 178 18.21 -18.48 -6.81
C SER A 178 19.46 -19.35 -6.81
N ASP A 179 19.69 -20.16 -5.76
CA ASP A 179 20.84 -21.08 -5.73
C ASP A 179 20.76 -22.13 -6.85
N ARG A 180 19.56 -22.65 -7.14
CA ARG A 180 19.32 -23.55 -8.28
C ARG A 180 19.62 -22.88 -9.62
N ILE A 181 19.14 -21.64 -9.80
CA ILE A 181 19.36 -20.84 -11.01
C ILE A 181 20.85 -20.53 -11.18
N ILE A 182 21.53 -20.11 -10.13
CA ILE A 182 22.96 -19.76 -10.15
C ILE A 182 23.80 -20.99 -10.53
N GLY A 183 23.55 -22.14 -9.92
CA GLY A 183 24.26 -23.39 -10.23
C GLY A 183 24.07 -23.86 -11.66
N ALA A 184 22.88 -23.62 -12.25
CA ALA A 184 22.58 -23.96 -13.64
C ALA A 184 23.15 -22.97 -14.67
N SER A 185 23.25 -21.68 -14.33
CA SER A 185 23.54 -20.62 -15.29
C SER A 185 25.00 -20.15 -15.27
N PHE A 186 25.72 -20.31 -14.17
CA PHE A 186 27.07 -19.76 -13.99
C PHE A 186 28.08 -20.88 -13.60
N GLN A 187 29.12 -21.03 -14.41
CA GLN A 187 30.15 -22.05 -14.16
C GLN A 187 31.31 -21.54 -13.28
N GLN A 188 31.63 -20.25 -13.38
CA GLN A 188 32.74 -19.67 -12.65
C GLN A 188 32.35 -19.27 -11.24
N PRO A 189 33.14 -19.60 -10.18
CA PRO A 189 32.83 -19.21 -8.81
C PRO A 189 32.66 -17.70 -8.59
N THR A 190 33.46 -16.90 -9.29
CA THR A 190 33.36 -15.43 -9.24
C THR A 190 32.03 -14.90 -9.78
N ASP A 191 31.54 -15.51 -10.88
CA ASP A 191 30.24 -15.16 -11.46
C ASP A 191 29.09 -15.59 -10.56
N GLN A 192 29.21 -16.78 -9.93
CA GLN A 192 28.23 -17.25 -8.96
C GLN A 192 28.13 -16.31 -7.75
N LEU A 193 29.28 -15.81 -7.26
CA LEU A 193 29.33 -14.87 -6.14
C LEU A 193 28.64 -13.54 -6.53
N ALA A 194 28.99 -12.96 -7.68
CA ALA A 194 28.37 -11.75 -8.19
C ALA A 194 26.86 -11.93 -8.40
N ALA A 195 26.44 -13.08 -8.93
CA ALA A 195 25.03 -13.41 -9.13
C ALA A 195 24.25 -13.47 -7.80
N ARG A 196 24.85 -14.04 -6.75
CA ARG A 196 24.24 -14.07 -5.40
C ARG A 196 24.01 -12.67 -4.85
N GLU A 197 24.98 -11.77 -4.98
CA GLU A 197 24.87 -10.37 -4.52
C GLU A 197 23.72 -9.64 -5.24
N ILE A 198 23.62 -9.84 -6.56
CA ILE A 198 22.52 -9.22 -7.33
C ILE A 198 21.15 -9.77 -6.87
N PHE A 199 21.01 -11.10 -6.69
CA PHE A 199 19.78 -11.69 -6.18
C PHE A 199 19.43 -11.18 -4.78
N GLN A 200 20.39 -11.08 -3.87
CA GLN A 200 20.17 -10.54 -2.52
C GLN A 200 19.70 -9.09 -2.56
N SER A 201 20.25 -8.26 -3.44
CA SER A 201 19.77 -6.89 -3.65
C SER A 201 18.31 -6.87 -4.12
N LEU A 202 17.93 -7.78 -5.04
CA LEU A 202 16.55 -7.92 -5.50
C LEU A 202 15.60 -8.40 -4.40
N PHE A 203 16.06 -9.29 -3.50
CA PHE A 203 15.28 -9.70 -2.33
C PHE A 203 15.03 -8.52 -1.39
N LYS A 204 16.07 -7.72 -1.11
CA LYS A 204 15.94 -6.50 -0.32
C LYS A 204 15.00 -5.48 -0.99
N GLU A 205 15.08 -5.32 -2.32
CA GLU A 205 14.19 -4.45 -3.09
C GLU A 205 12.74 -4.93 -2.98
N PHE A 206 12.48 -6.23 -3.07
CA PHE A 206 11.13 -6.79 -2.85
C PHE A 206 10.64 -6.50 -1.42
N GLY A 207 11.49 -6.71 -0.42
CA GLY A 207 11.20 -6.40 0.98
C GLY A 207 10.93 -4.92 1.22
N SER A 208 11.62 -4.01 0.51
CA SER A 208 11.42 -2.56 0.65
C SER A 208 10.01 -2.11 0.26
N ILE A 209 9.38 -2.78 -0.71
CA ILE A 209 8.01 -2.52 -1.13
C ILE A 209 7.01 -2.86 -0.02
N LEU A 210 7.30 -3.89 0.76
CA LEU A 210 6.47 -4.36 1.89
C LEU A 210 6.83 -3.66 3.20
N GLY A 211 8.04 -3.13 3.30
CA GLY A 211 8.56 -2.54 4.53
C GLY A 211 8.84 -3.56 5.62
N CYS A 212 9.31 -4.77 5.26
CA CYS A 212 9.64 -5.84 6.20
C CYS A 212 10.68 -6.81 5.65
N CYS A 213 11.26 -7.62 6.53
CA CYS A 213 12.11 -8.74 6.15
C CYS A 213 11.27 -9.88 5.53
N LEU A 214 11.77 -10.50 4.47
CA LEU A 214 11.04 -11.52 3.71
C LEU A 214 10.87 -12.84 4.46
N GLU A 215 11.64 -13.07 5.52
CA GLU A 215 11.48 -14.20 6.45
C GLU A 215 10.12 -14.18 7.16
N TYR A 216 9.51 -13.00 7.32
CA TYR A 216 8.19 -12.85 7.93
C TYR A 216 7.04 -12.94 6.92
N VAL A 217 7.35 -12.99 5.62
CA VAL A 217 6.34 -12.95 4.55
C VAL A 217 5.98 -14.36 4.11
N ASN A 218 4.69 -14.69 4.20
CA ASN A 218 4.15 -15.95 3.72
C ASN A 218 4.29 -16.03 2.19
N ILE A 219 4.63 -17.21 1.69
CA ILE A 219 4.78 -17.46 0.25
C ILE A 219 3.50 -17.16 -0.55
N GLU A 220 2.32 -17.28 0.04
CA GLU A 220 1.07 -16.88 -0.60
C GLU A 220 1.04 -15.41 -1.02
N HIS A 221 1.87 -14.56 -0.39
CA HIS A 221 1.93 -13.14 -0.76
C HIS A 221 2.33 -12.94 -2.22
N ILE A 222 3.27 -13.73 -2.73
CA ILE A 222 3.70 -13.64 -4.14
C ILE A 222 2.53 -13.93 -5.10
N THR A 223 1.67 -14.90 -4.77
CA THR A 223 0.55 -15.30 -5.62
C THR A 223 -0.66 -14.41 -5.53
N LYS A 224 -0.94 -13.91 -4.33
CA LYS A 224 -2.14 -13.08 -4.06
C LYS A 224 -1.91 -11.59 -4.31
N CYS A 225 -0.67 -11.15 -4.19
CA CYS A 225 -0.26 -9.75 -4.33
C CYS A 225 0.90 -9.63 -5.33
N PRO A 226 0.68 -9.90 -6.62
CA PRO A 226 1.75 -9.84 -7.60
C PRO A 226 2.35 -8.44 -7.65
N VAL A 227 3.63 -8.35 -7.33
CA VAL A 227 4.38 -7.07 -7.29
C VAL A 227 4.63 -6.53 -8.68
N GLN A 228 4.67 -7.40 -9.68
CA GLN A 228 4.96 -7.03 -11.08
C GLN A 228 3.77 -7.34 -11.96
N GLN A 229 3.09 -6.30 -12.42
CA GLN A 229 2.09 -6.41 -13.48
C GLN A 229 2.72 -6.05 -14.83
N GLU A 230 2.15 -6.59 -15.89
CA GLU A 230 2.61 -6.34 -17.27
C GLU A 230 2.46 -4.87 -17.68
N GLN A 231 1.47 -4.17 -17.11
CA GLN A 231 1.25 -2.75 -17.38
C GLN A 231 2.06 -1.89 -16.43
N ARG A 232 2.80 -0.94 -17.00
CA ARG A 232 3.53 0.07 -16.24
C ARG A 232 2.53 0.95 -15.48
N PRO A 233 2.70 1.14 -14.17
CA PRO A 233 1.83 2.03 -13.41
C PRO A 233 2.01 3.49 -13.85
N LEU A 234 0.99 4.30 -13.56
CA LEU A 234 1.04 5.73 -13.79
C LEU A 234 1.75 6.43 -12.64
N TYR A 235 2.57 7.41 -12.99
CA TYR A 235 3.10 8.41 -12.08
C TYR A 235 2.33 9.71 -12.23
N VAL A 236 1.95 10.34 -11.11
CA VAL A 236 1.22 11.61 -11.08
C VAL A 236 2.20 12.72 -10.66
N PRO A 237 2.70 13.54 -11.60
CA PRO A 237 3.72 14.55 -11.29
C PRO A 237 3.28 15.62 -10.31
N THR A 238 1.98 15.91 -10.26
CA THR A 238 1.36 16.90 -9.37
C THR A 238 1.00 16.34 -8.00
N GLY A 239 1.21 15.04 -7.79
CA GLY A 239 0.91 14.33 -6.56
C GLY A 239 -0.51 13.73 -6.50
N LEU A 240 -0.66 12.75 -5.60
CA LEU A 240 -1.92 12.05 -5.40
C LEU A 240 -2.90 12.80 -4.47
N ASP A 241 -2.44 13.80 -3.72
CA ASP A 241 -3.31 14.60 -2.85
C ASP A 241 -4.40 15.33 -3.65
N ASN A 242 -4.13 15.73 -4.90
CA ASN A 242 -5.14 16.35 -5.78
C ASN A 242 -6.40 15.48 -5.95
N VAL A 243 -6.22 14.16 -5.96
CA VAL A 243 -7.36 13.22 -6.07
C VAL A 243 -8.15 13.16 -4.77
N VAL A 244 -7.46 13.31 -3.65
CA VAL A 244 -8.09 13.38 -2.33
C VAL A 244 -8.87 14.67 -2.19
N ASP A 245 -8.31 15.78 -2.66
CA ASP A 245 -8.97 17.08 -2.67
C ASP A 245 -10.28 17.07 -3.47
N ASP A 246 -10.31 16.40 -4.61
CA ASP A 246 -11.53 16.23 -5.42
C ASP A 246 -12.66 15.50 -4.67
N LEU A 247 -12.30 14.50 -3.85
CA LEU A 247 -13.27 13.79 -3.02
C LEU A 247 -13.88 14.71 -1.95
N ILE A 248 -13.06 15.60 -1.40
CA ILE A 248 -13.45 16.49 -0.30
C ILE A 248 -14.26 17.69 -0.79
N GLN A 249 -13.92 18.24 -1.95
CA GLN A 249 -14.67 19.39 -2.53
C GLN A 249 -16.17 19.13 -2.68
N LYS A 250 -16.57 17.85 -2.73
CA LYS A 250 -17.96 17.41 -2.82
C LYS A 250 -18.64 17.21 -1.46
N MET A 251 -17.94 17.51 -0.37
CA MET A 251 -18.44 17.34 1.01
C MET A 251 -18.56 18.67 1.72
N ASP A 252 -19.58 18.82 2.58
CA ASP A 252 -19.68 19.97 3.47
C ASP A 252 -18.62 19.91 4.58
N LYS A 253 -18.12 21.06 5.01
CA LYS A 253 -17.13 21.16 6.10
C LYS A 253 -17.59 20.51 7.40
N ALA A 254 -18.90 20.49 7.67
CA ALA A 254 -19.47 19.82 8.84
C ALA A 254 -19.34 18.30 8.80
N GLN A 255 -19.16 17.71 7.61
CA GLN A 255 -19.07 16.29 7.41
C GLN A 255 -17.64 15.76 7.60
N LEU A 256 -16.62 16.59 7.49
CA LEU A 256 -15.22 16.23 7.71
C LEU A 256 -14.67 16.96 8.95
N GLN A 257 -14.48 16.22 10.03
CA GLN A 257 -13.96 16.70 11.31
C GLN A 257 -12.50 16.21 11.50
N ILE A 258 -11.55 17.13 11.33
CA ILE A 258 -10.12 16.89 11.58
C ILE A 258 -9.76 17.20 13.05
N GLY A 259 -8.63 16.69 13.55
CA GLY A 259 -8.21 16.83 14.94
C GLY A 259 -9.15 16.10 15.92
N LYS A 260 -9.79 15.01 15.46
CA LYS A 260 -10.74 14.19 16.23
C LYS A 260 -10.23 12.76 16.43
N PRO A 261 -9.17 12.55 17.22
CA PRO A 261 -8.67 11.21 17.49
C PRO A 261 -9.73 10.41 18.26
N VAL A 262 -10.14 9.28 17.68
CA VAL A 262 -11.14 8.39 18.27
C VAL A 262 -10.50 7.57 19.38
N GLY A 263 -11.08 7.64 20.58
CA GLY A 263 -10.65 6.90 21.77
C GLY A 263 -11.51 5.67 22.09
N GLN A 264 -12.79 5.66 21.65
CA GLN A 264 -13.70 4.55 21.90
C GLN A 264 -14.74 4.39 20.80
N ILE A 265 -15.03 3.15 20.43
CA ILE A 265 -16.11 2.76 19.50
C ILE A 265 -17.04 1.81 20.22
N GLN A 266 -18.25 2.28 20.53
CA GLN A 266 -19.31 1.45 21.12
C GLN A 266 -20.23 0.97 20.00
N TRP A 267 -20.32 -0.36 19.81
CA TRP A 267 -20.97 -0.95 18.64
C TRP A 267 -22.06 -1.99 18.93
N THR A 268 -22.45 -2.18 20.19
CA THR A 268 -23.45 -3.20 20.58
C THR A 268 -24.75 -3.10 19.80
N PRO A 269 -25.37 -4.25 19.42
CA PRO A 269 -26.68 -4.27 18.79
C PRO A 269 -27.83 -3.74 19.67
N ALA A 270 -27.66 -3.86 20.99
CA ALA A 270 -28.71 -3.59 21.97
C ALA A 270 -28.83 -2.11 22.39
N SER A 271 -27.87 -1.27 22.02
CA SER A 271 -27.88 0.15 22.39
C SER A 271 -27.51 1.03 21.19
N MET A 272 -27.77 2.33 21.32
CA MET A 272 -27.31 3.32 20.35
C MET A 272 -25.79 3.22 20.23
N LYS A 273 -25.31 3.01 19.00
CA LYS A 273 -23.88 2.98 18.72
C LYS A 273 -23.29 4.38 18.83
N SER A 274 -22.05 4.50 19.27
CA SER A 274 -21.40 5.80 19.39
C SER A 274 -19.89 5.71 19.19
N VAL A 275 -19.30 6.84 18.77
CA VAL A 275 -17.86 7.03 18.63
C VAL A 275 -17.46 8.20 19.52
N GLY A 276 -16.64 7.93 20.53
CA GLY A 276 -16.09 8.93 21.44
C GLY A 276 -14.66 9.32 21.04
N CYS A 277 -14.39 10.61 20.97
CA CYS A 277 -13.07 11.15 20.70
C CYS A 277 -12.32 11.51 22.01
N LEU A 278 -11.00 11.64 21.92
CA LEU A 278 -10.15 11.96 23.07
C LEU A 278 -10.39 13.39 23.62
N ASP A 279 -10.97 14.28 22.83
CA ASP A 279 -11.38 15.62 23.26
C ASP A 279 -12.73 15.66 24.01
N GLY A 280 -13.33 14.49 24.25
CA GLY A 280 -14.61 14.34 24.93
C GLY A 280 -15.84 14.45 24.01
N SER A 281 -15.68 14.76 22.72
CA SER A 281 -16.80 14.77 21.78
C SER A 281 -17.35 13.36 21.54
N LEU A 282 -18.69 13.25 21.42
CA LEU A 282 -19.40 12.00 21.23
C LEU A 282 -20.31 12.08 20.01
N TYR A 283 -20.21 11.09 19.14
CA TYR A 283 -21.00 10.98 17.90
C TYR A 283 -21.85 9.72 17.94
N ASN A 284 -23.16 9.89 17.96
CA ASN A 284 -24.10 8.77 17.85
C ASN A 284 -24.17 8.27 16.42
N ALA A 285 -24.40 6.97 16.22
CA ALA A 285 -24.41 6.35 14.91
C ALA A 285 -25.39 5.18 14.82
N ASP A 286 -26.04 5.05 13.66
CA ASP A 286 -26.74 3.82 13.25
C ASP A 286 -25.74 2.83 12.67
N HIS A 287 -24.73 3.34 11.94
CA HIS A 287 -23.66 2.56 11.33
C HIS A 287 -22.32 3.23 11.54
N ILE A 288 -21.29 2.42 11.80
CA ILE A 288 -19.90 2.89 11.94
C ILE A 288 -19.04 2.18 10.90
N ILE A 289 -18.31 2.94 10.10
CA ILE A 289 -17.30 2.41 9.19
C ILE A 289 -15.91 2.71 9.76
N CYS A 290 -15.22 1.68 10.23
CA CYS A 290 -13.87 1.77 10.76
C CYS A 290 -12.87 1.61 9.61
N THR A 291 -12.07 2.66 9.34
CA THR A 291 -11.01 2.65 8.32
C THR A 291 -9.62 2.85 8.93
N LEU A 292 -9.46 2.56 10.20
CA LEU A 292 -8.19 2.68 10.91
C LEU A 292 -7.12 1.79 10.28
N PRO A 293 -5.86 2.26 10.19
CA PRO A 293 -4.74 1.45 9.73
C PRO A 293 -4.56 0.18 10.56
N LEU A 294 -4.10 -0.90 9.91
CA LEU A 294 -3.89 -2.18 10.58
C LEU A 294 -2.94 -2.06 11.79
N GLY A 295 -1.92 -1.19 11.73
CA GLY A 295 -1.00 -0.96 12.85
C GLY A 295 -1.72 -0.40 14.08
N VAL A 296 -2.63 0.56 13.88
CA VAL A 296 -3.48 1.11 14.94
C VAL A 296 -4.40 0.03 15.53
N LEU A 297 -5.02 -0.78 14.68
CA LEU A 297 -5.86 -1.91 15.14
C LEU A 297 -5.03 -2.92 15.94
N LYS A 298 -3.81 -3.27 15.51
CA LYS A 298 -2.90 -4.16 16.24
C LYS A 298 -2.60 -3.66 17.65
N SER A 299 -2.38 -2.36 17.78
CA SER A 299 -1.97 -1.75 19.06
C SER A 299 -3.13 -1.44 19.97
N PHE A 300 -4.28 -1.04 19.42
CA PHE A 300 -5.35 -0.45 20.23
C PHE A 300 -6.70 -1.16 20.14
N ALA A 301 -6.91 -2.17 19.30
CA ALA A 301 -8.23 -2.82 19.17
C ALA A 301 -8.76 -3.36 20.50
N GLY A 302 -7.90 -3.84 21.42
CA GLY A 302 -8.31 -4.35 22.74
C GLY A 302 -8.92 -3.30 23.66
N VAL A 303 -8.60 -2.03 23.48
CA VAL A 303 -9.11 -0.91 24.30
C VAL A 303 -10.10 -0.02 23.56
N LEU A 304 -10.03 0.00 22.22
CA LEU A 304 -10.83 0.88 21.39
C LEU A 304 -12.29 0.45 21.25
N PHE A 305 -12.55 -0.86 21.14
CA PHE A 305 -13.90 -1.38 20.88
C PHE A 305 -14.62 -1.83 22.15
N ARG A 306 -15.91 -1.44 22.28
CA ARG A 306 -16.82 -1.85 23.34
C ARG A 306 -18.13 -2.36 22.74
N PRO A 307 -18.47 -3.63 22.95
CA PRO A 307 -17.65 -4.69 23.54
C PRO A 307 -16.41 -4.99 22.71
N SER A 308 -15.51 -5.84 23.21
CA SER A 308 -14.36 -6.32 22.47
C SER A 308 -14.78 -6.96 21.15
N LEU A 309 -13.92 -6.86 20.12
CA LEU A 309 -14.18 -7.53 18.86
C LEU A 309 -14.20 -9.06 19.03
N PRO A 310 -14.95 -9.81 18.19
CA PRO A 310 -14.93 -11.26 18.17
C PRO A 310 -13.49 -11.81 18.04
N LEU A 311 -13.25 -12.95 18.68
CA LEU A 311 -11.93 -13.56 18.77
C LEU A 311 -11.28 -13.80 17.39
N ASP A 312 -12.06 -14.29 16.42
CA ASP A 312 -11.60 -14.56 15.07
C ASP A 312 -11.13 -13.28 14.36
N LYS A 313 -11.80 -12.13 14.58
CA LYS A 313 -11.39 -10.82 14.06
C LYS A 313 -10.14 -10.31 14.78
N MET A 314 -10.05 -10.47 16.10
CA MET A 314 -8.84 -10.12 16.86
C MET A 314 -7.63 -10.95 16.41
N MET A 315 -7.84 -12.25 16.14
CA MET A 315 -6.80 -13.13 15.59
C MET A 315 -6.37 -12.67 14.19
N ALA A 316 -7.30 -12.29 13.32
CA ALA A 316 -7.00 -11.77 12.00
C ALA A 316 -6.15 -10.48 12.06
N ILE A 317 -6.51 -9.54 12.94
CA ILE A 317 -5.73 -8.31 13.18
C ILE A 317 -4.31 -8.67 13.66
N ARG A 318 -4.17 -9.62 14.56
CA ARG A 318 -2.87 -10.05 15.08
C ARG A 318 -2.02 -10.75 14.01
N ASN A 319 -2.60 -11.66 13.24
CA ASN A 319 -1.90 -12.52 12.30
C ASN A 319 -1.41 -11.77 11.06
N LEU A 320 -2.22 -10.87 10.47
CA LEU A 320 -1.80 -10.08 9.32
C LEU A 320 -0.54 -9.28 9.64
N GLY A 321 0.44 -9.28 8.75
CA GLY A 321 1.64 -8.47 8.86
C GLY A 321 1.37 -7.00 8.51
N PHE A 322 2.15 -6.09 9.08
CA PHE A 322 2.11 -4.67 8.73
C PHE A 322 3.51 -4.11 8.74
N GLY A 323 4.04 -3.82 7.56
CA GLY A 323 5.41 -3.35 7.36
C GLY A 323 5.48 -1.83 7.23
N ASN A 324 6.70 -1.31 7.15
CA ASN A 324 6.98 0.11 7.06
C ASN A 324 7.85 0.45 5.83
N PRO A 325 7.27 0.60 4.62
CA PRO A 325 8.03 1.04 3.46
C PRO A 325 8.54 2.47 3.68
N LEU A 326 9.85 2.59 3.90
CA LEU A 326 10.52 3.84 4.18
C LEU A 326 10.92 4.54 2.88
N LYS A 327 10.65 5.83 2.80
CA LYS A 327 11.08 6.73 1.72
C LYS A 327 11.87 7.89 2.27
N ILE A 328 12.98 8.19 1.60
CA ILE A 328 13.85 9.31 1.91
C ILE A 328 14.06 10.10 0.63
N TYR A 329 13.90 11.42 0.69
CA TYR A 329 14.14 12.35 -0.40
C TYR A 329 15.23 13.33 0.00
N LEU A 330 16.11 13.63 -0.96
CA LEU A 330 17.25 14.53 -0.79
C LEU A 330 17.18 15.62 -1.86
N SER A 331 17.20 16.89 -1.47
CA SER A 331 17.18 18.02 -2.39
C SER A 331 18.58 18.63 -2.52
N TYR A 332 18.97 18.98 -3.73
CA TYR A 332 20.29 19.52 -4.08
C TYR A 332 20.19 20.85 -4.82
N LYS A 333 21.11 21.77 -4.54
CA LYS A 333 21.18 23.08 -5.21
C LYS A 333 21.46 22.99 -6.71
N LYS A 334 22.24 22.00 -7.12
CA LYS A 334 22.65 21.80 -8.52
C LYS A 334 22.03 20.53 -9.10
N PRO A 335 21.72 20.51 -10.42
CA PRO A 335 21.18 19.33 -11.06
C PRO A 335 22.02 18.08 -10.85
N ILE A 336 21.38 16.99 -10.48
CA ILE A 336 21.98 15.72 -10.09
C ILE A 336 22.64 15.01 -11.26
N GLY A 337 22.13 15.18 -12.46
CA GLY A 337 22.63 14.53 -13.68
C GLY A 337 24.11 14.76 -13.98
N ARG A 338 24.77 15.67 -13.23
CA ARG A 338 26.22 15.89 -13.30
C ARG A 338 27.02 14.75 -12.66
N TRP A 339 26.45 14.06 -11.66
CA TRP A 339 27.15 13.01 -10.91
C TRP A 339 26.43 11.66 -10.97
N LEU A 340 25.11 11.65 -11.15
CA LEU A 340 24.31 10.45 -11.22
C LEU A 340 23.46 10.46 -12.49
N LYS A 341 23.70 9.51 -13.38
CA LYS A 341 22.87 9.28 -14.57
C LYS A 341 21.93 8.12 -14.30
N GLY A 342 20.62 8.41 -14.33
CA GLY A 342 19.61 7.37 -14.15
C GLY A 342 19.35 6.99 -12.69
N SER A 343 19.41 5.71 -12.38
CA SER A 343 19.21 5.14 -11.06
C SER A 343 20.39 4.28 -10.65
N LEU A 344 20.68 4.24 -9.36
CA LEU A 344 21.81 3.53 -8.79
C LEU A 344 21.28 2.40 -7.90
N ARG A 345 21.82 1.19 -8.09
CA ARG A 345 21.63 0.02 -7.19
C ARG A 345 22.95 -0.22 -6.47
N PRO A 346 23.07 0.13 -5.17
CA PRO A 346 24.23 -0.25 -4.39
C PRO A 346 24.18 -1.76 -4.07
N LEU A 347 25.29 -2.44 -4.24
CA LEU A 347 25.49 -3.82 -3.77
C LEU A 347 26.50 -3.84 -2.64
N GLY A 348 26.42 -4.86 -1.77
CA GLY A 348 27.45 -5.13 -0.79
C GLY A 348 28.83 -5.36 -1.44
N THR A 349 29.88 -5.34 -0.65
CA THR A 349 31.20 -5.72 -1.14
C THR A 349 31.30 -7.25 -1.23
N LEU A 350 31.78 -7.78 -2.36
CA LEU A 350 31.94 -9.22 -2.61
C LEU A 350 32.83 -9.95 -1.59
N LEU A 351 33.58 -9.22 -0.78
CA LEU A 351 34.61 -9.76 0.11
C LEU A 351 34.20 -9.89 1.59
N ASN A 352 33.05 -9.37 2.02
CA ASN A 352 32.69 -9.34 3.45
C ASN A 352 31.65 -10.43 3.85
N HIS A 353 31.85 -11.65 3.39
CA HIS A 353 31.00 -12.78 3.81
C HIS A 353 31.57 -13.60 5.00
N SER A 354 32.41 -13.03 5.84
CA SER A 354 32.62 -13.62 7.15
C SER A 354 31.41 -13.26 8.03
N VAL A 355 30.66 -14.30 8.39
CA VAL A 355 29.47 -14.26 9.27
C VAL A 355 29.74 -13.57 10.62
N GLU A 356 30.98 -13.33 10.96
CA GLU A 356 31.46 -12.80 12.24
C GLU A 356 31.48 -11.25 12.31
N GLN A 357 31.31 -10.51 11.21
CA GLN A 357 31.34 -9.03 11.23
C GLN A 357 29.97 -8.34 11.06
N GLN A 358 28.88 -9.01 11.40
CA GLN A 358 27.55 -8.38 11.51
C GLN A 358 27.38 -7.43 12.71
N THR A 359 28.46 -7.07 13.41
CA THR A 359 28.41 -6.16 14.57
C THR A 359 28.29 -4.68 14.19
N ASP A 360 28.64 -4.28 12.98
CA ASP A 360 28.35 -2.92 12.50
C ASP A 360 26.99 -2.89 11.80
N ARG A 361 25.97 -2.47 12.54
CA ARG A 361 24.59 -2.21 12.06
C ARG A 361 24.56 -1.00 11.10
N ASN A 362 25.29 -1.09 9.99
CA ASN A 362 25.29 -0.04 8.98
C ASN A 362 24.06 -0.17 8.09
N TRP A 363 23.00 0.58 8.41
CA TRP A 363 21.75 0.58 7.66
C TRP A 363 21.93 0.97 6.17
N THR A 364 23.02 1.69 5.80
CA THR A 364 23.28 2.06 4.39
C THR A 364 23.48 0.81 3.50
N GLN A 365 23.81 -0.33 4.07
CA GLN A 365 23.86 -1.62 3.36
C GLN A 365 22.45 -2.13 2.99
N GLN A 366 21.41 -1.53 3.55
CA GLN A 366 20.02 -1.84 3.23
C GLN A 366 19.45 -0.92 2.15
N VAL A 367 20.19 0.07 1.68
CA VAL A 367 19.79 0.91 0.54
C VAL A 367 19.77 0.04 -0.73
N VAL A 368 18.60 -0.04 -1.36
CA VAL A 368 18.38 -0.90 -2.53
C VAL A 368 18.34 -0.11 -3.84
N GLN A 369 17.98 1.16 -3.76
CA GLN A 369 17.94 2.04 -4.92
C GLN A 369 18.09 3.50 -4.50
N ILE A 370 18.83 4.25 -5.30
CA ILE A 370 18.84 5.71 -5.27
C ILE A 370 18.53 6.16 -6.69
N SER A 371 17.49 6.98 -6.88
CA SER A 371 17.05 7.40 -8.19
C SER A 371 16.57 8.85 -8.18
N GLN A 372 16.74 9.52 -9.31
CA GLN A 372 16.15 10.84 -9.50
C GLN A 372 14.63 10.75 -9.50
N VAL A 373 13.96 11.67 -8.84
CA VAL A 373 12.50 11.81 -8.92
C VAL A 373 12.14 12.23 -10.35
N PRO A 374 11.21 11.54 -11.03
CA PRO A 374 10.98 11.73 -12.48
C PRO A 374 10.57 13.14 -12.90
N SER A 375 10.02 13.93 -11.99
CA SER A 375 9.59 15.32 -12.22
C SER A 375 10.61 16.36 -11.77
N SER A 376 11.79 15.95 -11.30
CA SER A 376 12.82 16.83 -10.75
C SER A 376 14.18 16.64 -11.42
N GLN A 377 14.99 17.69 -11.43
CA GLN A 377 16.43 17.60 -11.73
C GLN A 377 17.29 17.70 -10.47
N HIS A 378 16.69 17.98 -9.32
CA HIS A 378 17.37 18.34 -8.08
C HIS A 378 17.06 17.37 -6.92
N VAL A 379 16.09 16.47 -7.06
CA VAL A 379 15.65 15.60 -5.97
C VAL A 379 15.96 14.13 -6.25
N LEU A 380 16.63 13.49 -5.29
CA LEU A 380 16.82 12.03 -5.24
C LEU A 380 15.81 11.39 -4.29
N GLU A 381 15.36 10.20 -4.65
CA GLU A 381 14.61 9.28 -3.82
C GLU A 381 15.50 8.08 -3.47
N VAL A 382 15.58 7.76 -2.18
CA VAL A 382 16.34 6.63 -1.64
C VAL A 382 15.35 5.59 -1.12
N HIS A 383 15.46 4.36 -1.61
CA HIS A 383 14.69 3.22 -1.17
C HIS A 383 15.54 2.33 -0.27
N VAL A 384 14.99 1.96 0.88
CA VAL A 384 15.66 1.13 1.88
C VAL A 384 14.92 -0.21 2.00
N GLY A 385 15.67 -1.32 2.00
CA GLY A 385 15.16 -2.66 2.30
C GLY A 385 15.47 -3.08 3.75
N GLY A 386 15.31 -4.37 4.05
CA GLY A 386 15.65 -4.93 5.36
C GLY A 386 14.63 -4.63 6.46
N GLY A 387 15.07 -4.61 7.72
CA GLY A 387 14.23 -4.52 8.91
C GLY A 387 14.45 -3.29 9.81
N TYR A 388 15.31 -2.36 9.41
CA TYR A 388 15.78 -1.23 10.26
C TYR A 388 14.96 0.06 10.11
N TYR A 389 13.74 -0.01 9.60
CA TYR A 389 12.95 1.16 9.23
C TYR A 389 12.67 2.12 10.39
N GLU A 390 12.30 1.58 11.57
CA GLU A 390 12.00 2.39 12.74
C GLU A 390 13.27 3.06 13.30
N GLU A 391 14.41 2.38 13.25
CA GLU A 391 15.70 2.93 13.65
C GLU A 391 16.10 4.09 12.75
N ILE A 392 15.95 3.93 11.42
CA ILE A 392 16.27 4.96 10.44
C ILE A 392 15.30 6.16 10.56
N GLU A 393 14.02 5.93 10.87
CA GLU A 393 13.07 7.02 11.13
C GLU A 393 13.45 7.87 12.35
N LYS A 394 14.21 7.32 13.31
CA LYS A 394 14.65 8.00 14.54
C LYS A 394 16.04 8.61 14.43
N LEU A 395 16.80 8.32 13.37
CA LEU A 395 18.13 8.90 13.18
C LEU A 395 18.06 10.44 13.09
N PRO A 396 19.02 11.18 13.65
CA PRO A 396 19.17 12.61 13.39
C PRO A 396 19.35 12.88 11.88
N ASP A 397 18.81 14.01 11.41
CA ASP A 397 18.83 14.33 9.99
C ASP A 397 20.26 14.52 9.44
N ASP A 398 21.13 15.15 10.21
CA ASP A 398 22.54 15.37 9.88
C ASP A 398 23.32 14.06 9.75
N GLU A 399 23.12 13.12 10.66
CA GLU A 399 23.72 11.79 10.61
C GLU A 399 23.25 11.01 9.37
N LEU A 400 21.95 11.03 9.08
CA LEU A 400 21.37 10.38 7.94
C LEU A 400 21.90 10.96 6.63
N LEU A 401 21.99 12.29 6.53
CA LEU A 401 22.54 13.00 5.37
C LEU A 401 24.03 12.66 5.14
N GLU A 402 24.82 12.61 6.20
CA GLU A 402 26.24 12.25 6.14
C GLU A 402 26.41 10.83 5.60
N GLN A 403 25.70 9.87 6.20
CA GLN A 403 25.79 8.46 5.84
C GLN A 403 25.36 8.18 4.40
N ILE A 404 24.25 8.79 3.92
CA ILE A 404 23.80 8.63 2.52
C ILE A 404 24.78 9.31 1.57
N THR A 405 25.27 10.51 1.89
CA THR A 405 26.25 11.21 1.06
C THR A 405 27.55 10.40 0.93
N GLY A 406 28.00 9.81 2.04
CA GLY A 406 29.14 8.89 2.04
C GLY A 406 28.92 7.67 1.15
N LEU A 407 27.72 7.05 1.20
CA LEU A 407 27.36 5.95 0.31
C LEU A 407 27.40 6.38 -1.16
N LEU A 408 26.76 7.50 -1.51
CA LEU A 408 26.76 8.03 -2.88
C LEU A 408 28.16 8.27 -3.41
N ARG A 409 29.02 8.93 -2.62
CA ARG A 409 30.41 9.23 -3.00
C ARG A 409 31.21 7.96 -3.31
N ARG A 410 31.04 6.92 -2.50
CA ARG A 410 31.67 5.61 -2.74
C ARG A 410 31.15 4.95 -4.03
N CYS A 411 29.83 4.82 -4.16
CA CYS A 411 29.24 4.17 -5.32
C CYS A 411 29.59 4.82 -6.66
N VAL A 412 29.61 6.14 -6.73
CA VAL A 412 29.94 6.85 -7.98
C VAL A 412 31.44 7.18 -8.09
N SER A 413 32.27 6.74 -7.15
CA SER A 413 33.71 7.02 -7.06
C SER A 413 34.03 8.51 -7.22
N ASN A 414 33.19 9.39 -6.64
CA ASN A 414 33.32 10.83 -6.76
C ASN A 414 33.08 11.52 -5.42
N HIS A 415 34.16 11.99 -4.79
CA HIS A 415 34.15 12.72 -3.54
C HIS A 415 33.56 14.14 -3.64
N LEU A 416 33.37 14.66 -4.86
CA LEU A 416 32.80 15.99 -5.11
C LEU A 416 31.26 16.01 -5.11
N VAL A 417 30.60 14.85 -4.94
CA VAL A 417 29.14 14.84 -4.71
C VAL A 417 28.83 15.73 -3.50
N PRO A 418 28.04 16.81 -3.68
CA PRO A 418 27.76 17.74 -2.59
C PRO A 418 26.83 17.11 -1.53
N TYR A 419 26.77 17.74 -0.37
CA TYR A 419 25.72 17.47 0.59
C TYR A 419 24.37 17.99 0.05
N PRO A 420 23.26 17.28 0.30
CA PRO A 420 21.93 17.80 0.04
C PRO A 420 21.63 19.03 0.94
N GLU A 421 20.78 19.94 0.44
CA GLU A 421 20.34 21.11 1.20
C GLU A 421 19.20 20.76 2.15
N GLU A 422 18.34 19.82 1.77
CA GLU A 422 17.15 19.44 2.54
C GLU A 422 16.94 17.92 2.50
N LEU A 423 16.32 17.43 3.54
CA LEU A 423 15.89 16.04 3.74
C LEU A 423 14.39 15.99 3.97
N LEU A 424 13.73 15.06 3.31
CA LEU A 424 12.34 14.70 3.62
C LEU A 424 12.25 13.17 3.74
N ARG A 425 11.66 12.66 4.83
CA ARG A 425 11.47 11.21 5.03
C ARG A 425 10.08 10.88 5.55
N SER A 426 9.60 9.69 5.24
CA SER A 426 8.38 9.13 5.83
C SER A 426 8.63 8.67 7.27
N ASN A 427 7.59 8.73 8.11
CA ASN A 427 7.63 8.35 9.52
C ASN A 427 6.44 7.45 9.91
N TRP A 428 6.12 6.50 9.05
CA TRP A 428 4.92 5.68 9.21
C TRP A 428 4.94 4.78 10.45
N SER A 429 6.12 4.26 10.86
CA SER A 429 6.23 3.38 12.03
C SER A 429 6.18 4.12 13.35
N THR A 430 6.72 5.33 13.38
CA THR A 430 6.80 6.16 14.61
C THR A 430 5.56 7.01 14.84
N SER A 431 4.71 7.20 13.82
CA SER A 431 3.45 7.93 13.95
C SER A 431 2.37 7.08 14.63
N ALA A 432 1.82 7.56 15.74
CA ALA A 432 0.75 6.92 16.48
C ALA A 432 -0.55 6.72 15.68
N CYS A 433 -0.73 7.51 14.61
CA CYS A 433 -1.91 7.42 13.73
C CYS A 433 -1.79 6.33 12.66
N TYR A 434 -0.62 5.71 12.48
CA TYR A 434 -0.39 4.70 11.45
C TYR A 434 0.25 3.42 11.98
N LEU A 435 1.36 3.50 12.72
CA LEU A 435 2.15 2.40 13.28
C LEU A 435 2.54 1.37 12.22
N GLY A 436 3.00 1.89 11.07
CA GLY A 436 3.36 1.15 9.87
C GLY A 436 2.67 1.67 8.61
N GLY A 437 3.03 1.14 7.45
CA GLY A 437 2.61 1.68 6.15
C GLY A 437 1.85 0.70 5.25
N ARG A 438 2.17 -0.60 5.28
CA ARG A 438 1.62 -1.55 4.30
C ARG A 438 1.32 -2.93 4.89
N PRO A 439 0.11 -3.50 4.68
CA PRO A 439 -0.20 -4.85 5.09
C PRO A 439 0.47 -5.88 4.17
N TYR A 440 0.85 -7.01 4.75
CA TYR A 440 1.34 -8.18 4.03
C TYR A 440 0.83 -9.48 4.67
N PHE A 441 0.86 -10.58 3.93
CA PHE A 441 0.60 -11.90 4.50
C PHE A 441 1.83 -12.33 5.29
N SER A 442 1.71 -12.36 6.62
CA SER A 442 2.75 -12.92 7.49
C SER A 442 2.73 -14.45 7.42
N THR A 443 3.78 -15.09 7.91
CA THR A 443 3.86 -16.57 8.04
C THR A 443 2.73 -17.18 8.87
N SER A 444 2.08 -16.37 9.73
CA SER A 444 0.94 -16.78 10.56
C SER A 444 -0.42 -16.42 9.96
N SER A 445 -0.49 -15.81 8.78
CA SER A 445 -1.74 -15.32 8.18
C SER A 445 -2.06 -15.96 6.84
N SER A 446 -3.33 -15.85 6.46
CA SER A 446 -3.87 -16.35 5.21
C SER A 446 -4.92 -15.40 4.64
N ALA A 447 -5.40 -15.68 3.42
CA ALA A 447 -6.52 -14.96 2.82
C ALA A 447 -7.80 -14.95 3.70
N ARG A 448 -7.99 -15.95 4.57
CA ARG A 448 -9.11 -16.00 5.51
C ARG A 448 -9.05 -14.88 6.55
N ASP A 449 -7.85 -14.45 6.95
CA ASP A 449 -7.72 -13.37 7.93
C ASP A 449 -8.16 -12.02 7.34
N VAL A 450 -7.89 -11.78 6.05
CA VAL A 450 -8.42 -10.61 5.33
C VAL A 450 -9.95 -10.63 5.30
N GLN A 451 -10.56 -11.79 5.02
CA GLN A 451 -12.01 -11.95 5.00
C GLN A 451 -12.63 -11.75 6.40
N ARG A 452 -12.01 -12.31 7.46
CA ARG A 452 -12.45 -12.12 8.85
C ARG A 452 -12.35 -10.65 9.28
N LEU A 453 -11.25 -9.98 8.90
CA LEU A 453 -11.10 -8.55 9.18
C LEU A 453 -12.17 -7.72 8.45
N ALA A 454 -12.51 -8.06 7.21
CA ALA A 454 -13.51 -7.37 6.41
C ALA A 454 -14.96 -7.66 6.82
N ALA A 455 -15.22 -8.76 7.53
CA ALA A 455 -16.57 -9.16 7.89
C ALA A 455 -17.26 -8.09 8.76
N PRO A 456 -18.48 -7.64 8.41
CA PRO A 456 -19.21 -6.68 9.22
C PRO A 456 -19.68 -7.31 10.53
N LEU A 457 -19.92 -6.49 11.54
CA LEU A 457 -20.48 -6.88 12.83
C LEU A 457 -21.86 -6.24 13.01
N GLY A 458 -22.80 -7.03 13.54
CA GLY A 458 -24.20 -6.68 13.77
C GLY A 458 -25.13 -7.78 13.28
N GLU A 459 -26.12 -8.16 14.09
CA GLU A 459 -27.01 -9.30 13.79
C GLU A 459 -28.09 -8.95 12.76
N LYS A 460 -28.80 -7.84 12.96
CA LYS A 460 -29.94 -7.42 12.12
C LYS A 460 -29.62 -6.29 11.16
N SER A 461 -28.61 -5.49 11.47
CA SER A 461 -28.12 -4.37 10.67
C SER A 461 -26.60 -4.33 10.70
N PRO A 462 -25.93 -3.85 9.62
CA PRO A 462 -24.48 -3.70 9.60
C PRO A 462 -24.04 -2.60 10.58
N GLY A 463 -23.80 -2.96 11.85
CA GLY A 463 -23.54 -2.01 12.93
C GLY A 463 -22.12 -1.42 12.89
N LEU A 464 -21.12 -2.29 12.76
CA LEU A 464 -19.71 -1.91 12.64
C LEU A 464 -19.09 -2.62 11.43
N LEU A 465 -18.58 -1.83 10.51
CA LEU A 465 -17.99 -2.26 9.24
C LEU A 465 -16.52 -1.90 9.19
N PHE A 466 -15.74 -2.65 8.40
CA PHE A 466 -14.29 -2.46 8.29
C PHE A 466 -13.88 -2.28 6.84
N ALA A 467 -13.25 -1.14 6.54
CA ALA A 467 -12.67 -0.84 5.23
C ALA A 467 -11.19 -0.43 5.38
N GLY A 468 -10.48 -0.42 4.29
CA GLY A 468 -9.05 -0.14 4.20
C GLY A 468 -8.34 -1.19 3.36
N ASP A 469 -7.12 -0.90 2.97
CA ASP A 469 -6.28 -1.73 2.11
C ASP A 469 -6.00 -3.14 2.67
N ALA A 470 -6.12 -3.33 3.99
CA ALA A 470 -5.98 -4.62 4.65
C ALA A 470 -7.26 -5.48 4.63
N THR A 471 -8.40 -4.96 4.14
CA THR A 471 -9.71 -5.62 4.13
C THR A 471 -10.17 -6.11 2.76
N SER A 472 -9.32 -6.05 1.75
CA SER A 472 -9.61 -6.48 0.38
C SER A 472 -8.53 -7.43 -0.13
N LEU A 473 -8.92 -8.60 -0.61
CA LEU A 473 -8.00 -9.53 -1.28
C LEU A 473 -7.61 -9.03 -2.68
N LYS A 474 -8.54 -8.36 -3.38
CA LYS A 474 -8.23 -7.75 -4.67
C LYS A 474 -7.40 -6.50 -4.42
N GLY A 475 -6.13 -6.53 -4.83
CA GLY A 475 -5.20 -5.43 -4.65
C GLY A 475 -4.75 -5.19 -3.20
N PHE A 476 -4.69 -6.22 -2.36
CA PHE A 476 -4.28 -6.15 -0.95
C PHE A 476 -3.06 -5.25 -0.74
N GLY A 477 -3.18 -4.28 0.16
CA GLY A 477 -2.12 -3.31 0.46
C GLY A 477 -1.94 -2.20 -0.60
N THR A 478 -2.93 -1.96 -1.48
CA THR A 478 -2.89 -0.90 -2.50
C THR A 478 -3.95 0.17 -2.28
N ILE A 479 -3.78 1.31 -2.95
CA ILE A 479 -4.77 2.39 -2.96
C ILE A 479 -6.11 1.95 -3.57
N ASP A 480 -6.09 1.07 -4.59
CA ASP A 480 -7.32 0.52 -5.18
C ASP A 480 -8.10 -0.32 -4.17
N ALA A 481 -7.40 -1.14 -3.37
CA ALA A 481 -8.02 -1.90 -2.29
C ALA A 481 -8.62 -0.99 -1.21
N ALA A 482 -7.93 0.09 -0.85
CA ALA A 482 -8.46 1.06 0.10
C ALA A 482 -9.75 1.70 -0.42
N ARG A 483 -9.75 2.21 -1.66
CA ARG A 483 -10.92 2.84 -2.28
C ARG A 483 -12.08 1.85 -2.42
N SER A 484 -11.87 0.72 -3.08
CA SER A 484 -12.92 -0.26 -3.34
C SER A 484 -13.52 -0.85 -2.06
N SER A 485 -12.72 -1.02 -1.00
CA SER A 485 -13.24 -1.46 0.30
C SER A 485 -14.14 -0.42 0.96
N GLY A 486 -13.82 0.87 0.85
CA GLY A 486 -14.68 1.94 1.34
C GLY A 486 -16.04 1.95 0.64
N ILE A 487 -16.04 1.89 -0.70
CA ILE A 487 -17.25 1.79 -1.52
C ILE A 487 -18.05 0.53 -1.18
N ARG A 488 -17.38 -0.61 -1.00
CA ARG A 488 -18.02 -1.89 -0.60
C ARG A 488 -18.82 -1.76 0.69
N GLU A 489 -18.25 -1.15 1.73
CA GLU A 489 -18.95 -1.02 3.01
C GLU A 489 -20.05 0.04 2.96
N ALA A 490 -19.86 1.10 2.22
CA ALA A 490 -20.92 2.07 1.93
C ALA A 490 -22.09 1.41 1.19
N GLN A 491 -21.82 0.62 0.14
CA GLN A 491 -22.83 -0.12 -0.62
C GLN A 491 -23.59 -1.11 0.27
N ARG A 492 -22.91 -1.76 1.22
CA ARG A 492 -23.56 -2.66 2.20
C ARG A 492 -24.60 -1.95 3.05
N ILE A 493 -24.35 -0.71 3.46
CA ILE A 493 -25.33 0.12 4.18
C ILE A 493 -26.47 0.50 3.24
N ILE A 494 -26.18 0.93 2.03
CA ILE A 494 -27.19 1.29 1.02
C ILE A 494 -28.12 0.09 0.77
N ASP A 495 -27.57 -1.09 0.52
CA ASP A 495 -28.33 -2.32 0.26
C ASP A 495 -29.21 -2.73 1.47
N PHE A 496 -28.74 -2.48 2.68
CA PHE A 496 -29.52 -2.75 3.90
C PHE A 496 -30.80 -1.91 3.91
N TYR A 497 -30.72 -0.61 3.63
CA TYR A 497 -31.91 0.26 3.59
C TYR A 497 -32.85 -0.07 2.42
N TYR A 498 -32.32 -0.52 1.28
CA TYR A 498 -33.14 -1.00 0.17
C TYR A 498 -33.92 -2.27 0.50
N LYS A 499 -33.28 -3.24 1.14
CA LYS A 499 -33.93 -4.51 1.49
C LYS A 499 -34.99 -4.37 2.58
N SER A 500 -34.76 -3.50 3.57
CA SER A 500 -35.69 -3.29 4.67
C SER A 500 -37.07 -2.79 4.24
N LEU A 501 -37.18 -2.13 3.09
CA LEU A 501 -38.44 -1.64 2.54
C LEU A 501 -39.22 -2.65 1.72
N HIS A 502 -38.56 -3.71 1.22
CA HIS A 502 -39.21 -4.75 0.41
C HIS A 502 -39.57 -5.99 1.23
N SER A 503 -39.20 -6.03 2.52
CA SER A 503 -39.50 -7.11 3.46
C SER A 503 -40.56 -6.75 4.54
N GLY A 504 -41.17 -5.59 4.46
CA GLY A 504 -42.35 -5.14 5.21
C GLY A 504 -43.52 -5.05 4.24
#